data_c66a7b722726eae99c3ab827f4be57ff
#
_entry.id   c66a7b722726eae99c3ab827f4be57ff
#
_cell.length_a   1.000
_cell.length_b   1.000
_cell.length_c   1.000
_cell.angle_alpha   90.00
_cell.angle_beta   90.00
_cell.angle_gamma   90.00
#
_symmetry.space_group_name_H-M   'P 1'
#
loop_
_entity.id
_entity.type
_entity.pdbx_description
1 polymer ?
#
loop_
_entity_poly.entity_id
_entity_poly.type
_entity_poly.pdbx_seq_one_letter_code
_entity_poly.pdbx_strand_id
1 'polypeptide(L)'
;QENDIMAGISYCIQKAQEARMPVIILLGVGTNSGGHTGQSYLSQLIDDISGFSGVCVVTAVGGEADKRHHFLGVLPEDSAYTEAEIRVGAGERAFSLELWSIHPDLYTIGIQSPAGERIEKITPIAGRSQTIRFILDQTAIFVYYQMVESLSGQQVVFLRFDEPTQGIWSLRIYGNLAVNRRFHIWLPMTPFISDQTYFLRPDPDVTLSDAACASEGISGSGLRKY
;
A
#
# COMPACT_ATOMS: atom_id res chain seq x y z
N GLN A 1 -0.11 0.36 -16.05
CA GLN A 1 -0.15 1.76 -15.56
C GLN A 1 1.24 2.24 -15.14
N GLU A 2 1.96 1.57 -14.24
CA GLU A 2 3.32 1.96 -13.86
C GLU A 2 4.26 1.94 -15.07
N ASN A 3 4.22 0.89 -15.88
CA ASN A 3 5.00 0.77 -17.11
C ASN A 3 4.72 1.90 -18.11
N ASP A 4 3.47 2.40 -18.17
CA ASP A 4 3.12 3.51 -19.06
C ASP A 4 3.74 4.82 -18.58
N ILE A 5 3.80 5.03 -17.25
CA ILE A 5 4.47 6.18 -16.65
C ILE A 5 5.98 6.12 -16.95
N MET A 6 6.61 4.96 -16.73
CA MET A 6 8.02 4.74 -17.01
C MET A 6 8.35 4.96 -18.49
N ALA A 7 7.50 4.48 -19.41
CA ALA A 7 7.65 4.73 -20.83
C ALA A 7 7.52 6.21 -21.19
N GLY A 8 6.57 6.92 -20.56
CA GLY A 8 6.40 8.36 -20.71
C GLY A 8 7.62 9.16 -20.24
N ILE A 9 8.19 8.81 -19.11
CA ILE A 9 9.43 9.40 -18.58
C ILE A 9 10.57 9.21 -19.60
N SER A 10 10.77 7.97 -20.05
CA SER A 10 11.81 7.63 -21.01
C SER A 10 11.65 8.42 -22.33
N TYR A 11 10.42 8.56 -22.82
CA TYR A 11 10.11 9.37 -23.99
C TYR A 11 10.47 10.85 -23.80
N CYS A 12 10.11 11.45 -22.65
CA CYS A 12 10.45 12.84 -22.36
C CYS A 12 11.96 13.07 -22.35
N ILE A 13 12.72 12.17 -21.74
CA ILE A 13 14.19 12.23 -21.70
C ILE A 13 14.77 12.14 -23.10
N GLN A 14 14.29 11.18 -23.90
CA GLN A 14 14.74 11.05 -25.29
C GLN A 14 14.51 12.34 -26.09
N LYS A 15 13.34 12.96 -25.97
CA LYS A 15 13.03 14.23 -26.68
C LYS A 15 13.88 15.39 -26.20
N ALA A 16 14.18 15.47 -24.93
CA ALA A 16 15.08 16.47 -24.39
C ALA A 16 16.51 16.31 -24.94
N GLN A 17 17.00 15.09 -25.02
CA GLN A 17 18.30 14.78 -25.60
C GLN A 17 18.36 15.13 -27.09
N GLU A 18 17.33 14.78 -27.87
CA GLU A 18 17.23 15.18 -29.29
C GLU A 18 17.26 16.70 -29.46
N ALA A 19 16.58 17.44 -28.58
CA ALA A 19 16.54 18.90 -28.55
C ALA A 19 17.79 19.52 -27.93
N ARG A 20 18.67 18.77 -27.30
CA ARG A 20 19.82 19.24 -26.50
C ARG A 20 19.42 20.23 -25.40
N MET A 21 18.32 19.94 -24.71
CA MET A 21 17.76 20.79 -23.66
C MET A 21 17.68 20.01 -22.34
N PRO A 22 17.80 20.69 -21.18
CA PRO A 22 17.46 20.07 -19.91
C PRO A 22 15.96 19.79 -19.83
N VAL A 23 15.57 18.82 -19.00
CA VAL A 23 14.18 18.42 -18.79
C VAL A 23 13.83 18.39 -17.30
N ILE A 24 12.65 18.92 -16.97
CA ILE A 24 12.03 18.76 -15.67
C ILE A 24 10.77 17.93 -15.88
N ILE A 25 10.67 16.80 -15.20
CA ILE A 25 9.53 15.88 -15.27
C ILE A 25 8.76 15.98 -13.95
N LEU A 26 7.51 16.43 -14.03
CA LEU A 26 6.61 16.48 -12.87
C LEU A 26 5.67 15.27 -12.89
N LEU A 27 5.77 14.42 -11.87
CA LEU A 27 4.87 13.31 -11.64
C LEU A 27 3.83 13.72 -10.59
N GLY A 28 2.70 14.23 -11.05
CA GLY A 28 1.57 14.65 -10.21
C GLY A 28 0.62 13.51 -9.86
N VAL A 29 1.08 12.26 -9.95
CA VAL A 29 0.32 11.04 -9.67
C VAL A 29 0.98 10.26 -8.54
N GLY A 30 0.20 9.48 -7.80
CA GLY A 30 0.70 8.65 -6.72
C GLY A 30 -0.20 7.46 -6.46
N THR A 31 0.25 6.56 -5.61
CA THR A 31 -0.48 5.39 -5.13
C THR A 31 -0.07 5.08 -3.70
N ASN A 32 -1.01 4.50 -2.93
CA ASN A 32 -0.72 3.88 -1.64
C ASN A 32 -0.38 2.39 -1.78
N SER A 33 -0.39 1.84 -2.99
CA SER A 33 0.06 0.48 -3.24
C SER A 33 1.58 0.46 -3.32
N GLY A 34 2.21 -0.55 -2.74
CA GLY A 34 3.66 -0.69 -2.70
C GLY A 34 4.22 -0.68 -1.27
N GLY A 35 5.51 -0.98 -1.16
CA GLY A 35 6.21 -1.09 0.12
C GLY A 35 6.64 0.22 0.75
N HIS A 36 6.47 1.35 0.08
CA HIS A 36 6.89 2.69 0.52
C HIS A 36 8.36 2.77 0.97
N THR A 37 9.21 1.94 0.36
CA THR A 37 10.64 1.83 0.69
C THR A 37 11.57 2.37 -0.40
N GLY A 38 10.99 2.93 -1.48
CA GLY A 38 11.75 3.40 -2.63
C GLY A 38 12.29 2.28 -3.53
N GLN A 39 11.81 1.04 -3.35
CA GLN A 39 12.31 -0.13 -4.09
C GLN A 39 11.39 -0.54 -5.27
N SER A 40 10.31 0.19 -5.54
CA SER A 40 9.50 -0.05 -6.73
C SER A 40 10.29 0.23 -8.02
N TYR A 41 9.89 -0.37 -9.14
CA TYR A 41 10.53 -0.10 -10.44
C TYR A 41 10.49 1.37 -10.80
N LEU A 42 9.39 2.07 -10.49
CA LEU A 42 9.27 3.50 -10.74
C LEU A 42 10.25 4.32 -9.87
N SER A 43 10.36 4.00 -8.58
CA SER A 43 11.30 4.66 -7.68
C SER A 43 12.76 4.43 -8.13
N GLN A 44 13.12 3.21 -8.49
CA GLN A 44 14.45 2.90 -9.04
C GLN A 44 14.74 3.64 -10.34
N LEU A 45 13.77 3.71 -11.26
CA LEU A 45 13.93 4.50 -12.48
C LEU A 45 14.16 5.99 -12.16
N ILE A 46 13.40 6.56 -11.22
CA ILE A 46 13.56 7.95 -10.80
C ILE A 46 14.97 8.18 -10.25
N ASP A 47 15.47 7.29 -9.40
CA ASP A 47 16.82 7.37 -8.84
C ASP A 47 17.88 7.29 -9.94
N ASP A 48 17.76 6.33 -10.85
CA ASP A 48 18.72 6.15 -11.95
C ASP A 48 18.81 7.39 -12.86
N ILE A 49 17.66 7.97 -13.24
CA ILE A 49 17.64 9.11 -14.17
C ILE A 49 17.95 10.44 -13.50
N SER A 50 17.68 10.59 -12.21
CA SER A 50 18.01 11.81 -11.45
C SER A 50 19.51 12.06 -11.36
N GLY A 51 20.33 11.02 -11.53
CA GLY A 51 21.79 11.14 -11.65
C GLY A 51 22.27 11.73 -12.97
N PHE A 52 21.43 11.89 -13.98
CA PHE A 52 21.85 12.45 -15.27
C PHE A 52 21.83 13.97 -15.26
N SER A 53 22.95 14.57 -15.72
CA SER A 53 23.03 16.04 -15.84
C SER A 53 21.94 16.57 -16.78
N GLY A 54 21.20 17.56 -16.32
CA GLY A 54 20.11 18.17 -17.08
C GLY A 54 18.76 17.45 -16.97
N VAL A 55 18.64 16.43 -16.14
CA VAL A 55 17.37 15.79 -15.82
C VAL A 55 16.99 16.09 -14.37
N CYS A 56 15.74 16.47 -14.15
CA CYS A 56 15.18 16.67 -12.82
C CYS A 56 13.79 16.01 -12.76
N VAL A 57 13.56 15.15 -11.77
CA VAL A 57 12.24 14.55 -11.53
C VAL A 57 11.66 15.10 -10.24
N VAL A 58 10.44 15.60 -10.33
CA VAL A 58 9.67 16.12 -9.19
C VAL A 58 8.45 15.24 -9.00
N THR A 59 8.28 14.73 -7.81
CA THR A 59 7.16 13.83 -7.46
C THR A 59 6.22 14.47 -6.45
N ALA A 60 4.93 14.16 -6.54
CA ALA A 60 3.97 14.56 -5.53
C ALA A 60 4.02 13.58 -4.35
N VAL A 61 4.16 14.10 -3.13
CA VAL A 61 4.19 13.27 -1.91
C VAL A 61 2.82 12.66 -1.57
N GLY A 62 1.73 13.15 -2.18
CA GLY A 62 0.37 12.76 -1.83
C GLY A 62 -0.25 13.66 -0.76
N GLY A 63 -1.43 13.28 -0.28
CA GLY A 63 -2.18 14.04 0.74
C GLY A 63 -2.96 13.09 1.66
N GLU A 64 -2.38 11.95 2.02
CA GLU A 64 -3.09 10.86 2.68
C GLU A 64 -2.88 10.83 4.21
N ALA A 65 -2.01 11.67 4.79
CA ALA A 65 -1.70 11.67 6.21
C ALA A 65 -2.93 11.88 7.13
N ASP A 66 -3.91 12.68 6.69
CA ASP A 66 -5.16 12.93 7.41
C ASP A 66 -6.32 12.00 6.99
N LYS A 67 -6.10 11.11 6.02
CA LYS A 67 -7.14 10.26 5.43
C LYS A 67 -7.39 8.96 6.19
N ARG A 68 -6.51 8.63 7.13
CA ARG A 68 -6.64 7.43 7.97
C ARG A 68 -6.53 6.12 7.16
N HIS A 69 -5.76 6.15 6.07
CA HIS A 69 -5.58 5.02 5.15
C HIS A 69 -4.33 4.20 5.42
N HIS A 70 -3.55 4.54 6.43
CA HIS A 70 -2.38 3.78 6.86
C HIS A 70 -2.52 3.30 8.31
N PHE A 71 -2.05 2.07 8.55
CA PHE A 71 -1.95 1.45 9.86
C PHE A 71 -0.55 0.89 10.08
N LEU A 72 0.12 1.35 11.14
CA LEU A 72 1.35 0.74 11.64
C LEU A 72 0.99 -0.29 12.71
N GLY A 73 1.27 -1.55 12.42
CA GLY A 73 1.11 -2.64 13.37
C GLY A 73 2.39 -2.97 14.10
N VAL A 74 2.27 -3.17 15.41
CA VAL A 74 3.34 -3.72 16.26
C VAL A 74 2.78 -4.96 16.95
N LEU A 75 3.46 -6.10 16.78
CA LEU A 75 3.08 -7.34 17.45
C LEU A 75 3.68 -7.35 18.88
N PRO A 76 2.86 -7.31 19.95
CA PRO A 76 3.35 -7.37 21.32
C PRO A 76 4.06 -8.69 21.61
N GLU A 77 4.99 -8.70 22.58
CA GLU A 77 5.75 -9.91 22.93
C GLU A 77 4.89 -11.01 23.56
N ASP A 78 3.90 -10.59 24.30
CA ASP A 78 2.97 -11.42 25.06
C ASP A 78 1.67 -11.74 24.31
N SER A 79 1.53 -11.28 23.07
CA SER A 79 0.32 -11.49 22.26
C SER A 79 0.61 -12.32 21.01
N ALA A 80 -0.33 -13.22 20.70
CA ALA A 80 -0.28 -14.01 19.49
C ALA A 80 -0.58 -13.20 18.22
N TYR A 81 -1.26 -12.06 18.33
CA TYR A 81 -1.66 -11.23 17.20
C TYR A 81 -1.82 -9.75 17.58
N THR A 82 -1.81 -8.91 16.55
CA THR A 82 -2.24 -7.50 16.61
C THR A 82 -3.50 -7.34 15.78
N GLU A 83 -4.41 -6.46 16.20
CA GLU A 83 -5.70 -6.25 15.54
C GLU A 83 -5.73 -4.89 14.86
N ALA A 84 -6.05 -4.90 13.56
CA ALA A 84 -6.30 -3.72 12.76
C ALA A 84 -7.80 -3.65 12.43
N GLU A 85 -8.47 -2.60 12.90
CA GLU A 85 -9.90 -2.40 12.69
C GLU A 85 -10.13 -1.40 11.56
N ILE A 86 -10.96 -1.80 10.59
CA ILE A 86 -11.35 -0.99 9.43
C ILE A 86 -12.85 -0.71 9.54
N ARG A 87 -13.20 0.57 9.60
CA ARG A 87 -14.57 0.97 9.34
C ARG A 87 -14.81 0.96 7.84
N VAL A 88 -15.82 0.24 7.40
CA VAL A 88 -16.31 0.25 6.02
C VAL A 88 -17.57 1.11 5.96
N GLY A 89 -17.57 2.10 5.08
CA GLY A 89 -18.68 3.01 4.87
C GLY A 89 -19.84 2.40 4.09
N ALA A 90 -20.98 3.08 4.12
CA ALA A 90 -22.14 2.68 3.34
C ALA A 90 -21.88 2.81 1.84
N GLY A 91 -22.29 1.81 1.07
CA GLY A 91 -22.18 1.84 -0.40
C GLY A 91 -20.78 1.59 -0.96
N GLU A 92 -19.83 1.19 -0.12
CA GLU A 92 -18.53 0.72 -0.59
C GLU A 92 -18.73 -0.58 -1.39
N ARG A 93 -18.33 -0.59 -2.66
CA ARG A 93 -18.53 -1.76 -3.51
C ARG A 93 -17.37 -2.72 -3.49
N ALA A 94 -16.17 -2.18 -3.51
CA ALA A 94 -14.95 -2.96 -3.42
C ALA A 94 -13.76 -2.08 -3.07
N PHE A 95 -12.84 -2.62 -2.30
CA PHE A 95 -11.54 -2.02 -2.10
C PHE A 95 -10.48 -3.11 -1.90
N SER A 96 -9.23 -2.75 -2.10
CA SER A 96 -8.09 -3.63 -1.79
C SER A 96 -7.26 -3.01 -0.68
N LEU A 97 -6.49 -3.84 0.00
CA LEU A 97 -5.44 -3.40 0.91
C LEU A 97 -4.22 -4.30 0.81
N GLU A 98 -3.09 -3.77 1.20
CA GLU A 98 -1.83 -4.47 1.21
C GLU A 98 -1.21 -4.40 2.61
N LEU A 99 -0.87 -5.58 3.17
CA LEU A 99 -0.01 -5.68 4.34
C LEU A 99 1.41 -5.97 3.87
N TRP A 100 2.34 -5.15 4.30
CA TRP A 100 3.77 -5.28 4.04
C TRP A 100 4.53 -5.54 5.33
N SER A 101 5.29 -6.64 5.38
CA SER A 101 6.17 -6.95 6.50
C SER A 101 7.48 -6.18 6.40
N ILE A 102 8.24 -6.17 7.48
CA ILE A 102 9.65 -5.78 7.44
C ILE A 102 10.47 -7.07 7.44
N HIS A 103 11.26 -7.31 6.38
CA HIS A 103 12.09 -8.52 6.28
C HIS A 103 12.93 -8.75 7.55
N PRO A 104 13.03 -9.97 8.13
CA PRO A 104 12.53 -11.26 7.60
C PRO A 104 11.16 -11.68 8.14
N ASP A 105 10.36 -10.77 8.66
CA ASP A 105 9.11 -11.10 9.34
C ASP A 105 8.07 -11.68 8.38
N LEU A 106 7.34 -12.70 8.85
CA LEU A 106 6.27 -13.36 8.14
C LEU A 106 5.00 -13.37 8.98
N TYR A 107 3.90 -12.96 8.39
CA TYR A 107 2.61 -12.85 9.05
C TYR A 107 1.53 -13.71 8.36
N THR A 108 0.55 -14.09 9.14
CA THR A 108 -0.70 -14.73 8.68
C THR A 108 -1.86 -13.92 9.20
N ILE A 109 -2.92 -13.78 8.43
CA ILE A 109 -4.09 -12.99 8.80
C ILE A 109 -5.28 -13.87 9.17
N GLY A 110 -6.10 -13.36 10.10
CA GLY A 110 -7.47 -13.77 10.34
C GLY A 110 -8.39 -12.58 10.08
N ILE A 111 -9.68 -12.84 9.85
CA ILE A 111 -10.65 -11.79 9.54
C ILE A 111 -11.92 -12.03 10.35
N GLN A 112 -12.47 -10.98 10.93
CA GLN A 112 -13.79 -10.98 11.55
C GLN A 112 -14.66 -9.93 10.86
N SER A 113 -15.87 -10.33 10.49
CA SER A 113 -16.86 -9.47 9.86
C SER A 113 -17.67 -8.66 10.86
N PRO A 114 -18.42 -7.62 10.43
CA PRO A 114 -19.32 -6.85 11.29
C PRO A 114 -20.41 -7.71 11.97
N ALA A 115 -20.91 -8.75 11.30
CA ALA A 115 -21.87 -9.69 11.87
C ALA A 115 -21.25 -10.68 12.88
N GLY A 116 -19.93 -10.63 13.09
CA GLY A 116 -19.21 -11.50 14.04
C GLY A 116 -18.75 -12.83 13.46
N GLU A 117 -18.98 -13.09 12.17
CA GLU A 117 -18.43 -14.26 11.48
C GLU A 117 -16.91 -14.16 11.43
N ARG A 118 -16.19 -15.27 11.75
CA ARG A 118 -14.74 -15.22 11.94
C ARG A 118 -14.02 -16.33 11.20
N ILE A 119 -12.93 -15.96 10.56
CA ILE A 119 -11.91 -16.86 10.03
C ILE A 119 -10.63 -16.61 10.83
N GLU A 120 -10.20 -17.56 11.65
CA GLU A 120 -9.11 -17.35 12.61
C GLU A 120 -7.75 -17.18 11.91
N LYS A 121 -7.40 -18.06 10.99
CA LYS A 121 -6.15 -17.98 10.22
C LYS A 121 -6.36 -18.45 8.81
N ILE A 122 -5.93 -17.63 7.86
CA ILE A 122 -5.93 -17.94 6.44
C ILE A 122 -4.52 -18.40 6.08
N THR A 123 -4.34 -19.71 5.97
CA THR A 123 -3.03 -20.29 5.68
C THR A 123 -2.54 -19.91 4.29
N PRO A 124 -1.31 -19.41 4.16
CA PRO A 124 -0.72 -19.12 2.86
C PRO A 124 -0.66 -20.36 1.96
N ILE A 125 -1.07 -20.23 0.70
CA ILE A 125 -0.89 -21.24 -0.33
C ILE A 125 0.03 -20.68 -1.40
N ALA A 126 1.20 -21.28 -1.55
CA ALA A 126 2.22 -20.78 -2.48
C ALA A 126 1.69 -20.66 -3.91
N GLY A 127 1.83 -19.46 -4.49
CA GLY A 127 1.45 -19.16 -5.88
C GLY A 127 -0.05 -19.23 -6.18
N ARG A 128 -0.91 -19.31 -5.15
CA ARG A 128 -2.37 -19.36 -5.33
C ARG A 128 -3.07 -18.35 -4.44
N SER A 129 -4.12 -17.79 -4.99
CA SER A 129 -5.08 -16.98 -4.25
C SER A 129 -6.16 -17.85 -3.63
N GLN A 130 -6.80 -17.31 -2.61
CA GLN A 130 -7.95 -17.91 -1.93
C GLN A 130 -9.09 -16.89 -1.92
N THR A 131 -10.32 -17.36 -2.05
CA THR A 131 -11.50 -16.53 -1.85
C THR A 131 -12.26 -17.02 -0.63
N ILE A 132 -12.36 -16.18 0.37
CA ILE A 132 -13.13 -16.41 1.59
C ILE A 132 -14.50 -15.77 1.41
N ARG A 133 -15.57 -16.50 1.77
CA ARG A 133 -16.95 -15.98 1.72
C ARG A 133 -17.52 -15.89 3.11
N PHE A 134 -17.92 -14.68 3.49
CA PHE A 134 -18.70 -14.42 4.70
C PHE A 134 -20.17 -14.50 4.36
N ILE A 135 -20.87 -15.49 4.95
CA ILE A 135 -22.24 -15.83 4.56
C ILE A 135 -23.22 -14.81 5.14
N LEU A 136 -23.02 -14.42 6.41
CA LEU A 136 -23.91 -13.47 7.09
C LEU A 136 -23.80 -12.07 6.49
N ASP A 137 -22.59 -11.67 6.12
CA ASP A 137 -22.31 -10.35 5.53
C ASP A 137 -22.36 -10.35 4.00
N GLN A 138 -22.57 -11.51 3.35
CA GLN A 138 -22.61 -11.66 1.88
C GLN A 138 -21.39 -11.07 1.16
N THR A 139 -20.26 -11.02 1.85
CA THR A 139 -19.01 -10.41 1.38
C THR A 139 -18.04 -11.51 0.94
N ALA A 140 -17.36 -11.28 -0.18
CA ALA A 140 -16.25 -12.13 -0.61
C ALA A 140 -14.93 -11.39 -0.43
N ILE A 141 -13.94 -12.07 0.12
CA ILE A 141 -12.59 -11.51 0.30
C ILE A 141 -11.59 -12.41 -0.43
N PHE A 142 -10.97 -11.85 -1.44
CA PHE A 142 -9.84 -12.47 -2.13
C PHE A 142 -8.58 -12.22 -1.31
N VAL A 143 -7.78 -13.27 -1.06
CA VAL A 143 -6.54 -13.21 -0.30
C VAL A 143 -5.42 -13.84 -1.10
N TYR A 144 -4.31 -13.13 -1.25
CA TYR A 144 -3.10 -13.60 -1.89
C TYR A 144 -1.88 -13.31 -1.03
N TYR A 145 -1.04 -14.31 -0.82
CA TYR A 145 0.24 -14.18 -0.11
C TYR A 145 1.39 -14.24 -1.10
N GLN A 146 2.12 -13.17 -1.22
CA GLN A 146 3.45 -13.15 -1.82
C GLN A 146 4.47 -13.24 -0.69
N MET A 147 5.05 -14.41 -0.51
CA MET A 147 5.93 -14.68 0.63
C MET A 147 7.24 -13.90 0.56
N VAL A 148 7.71 -13.62 -0.65
CA VAL A 148 8.90 -12.81 -0.94
C VAL A 148 8.57 -11.95 -2.16
N GLU A 149 8.48 -10.65 -1.95
CA GLU A 149 8.38 -9.68 -3.03
C GLU A 149 9.76 -9.51 -3.68
N SER A 150 9.83 -9.47 -5.01
CA SER A 150 11.07 -9.65 -5.76
C SER A 150 12.08 -8.51 -5.60
N LEU A 151 11.63 -7.30 -5.31
CA LEU A 151 12.47 -6.11 -5.21
C LEU A 151 12.90 -5.84 -3.77
N SER A 152 11.98 -5.98 -2.81
CA SER A 152 12.21 -5.65 -1.41
C SER A 152 12.54 -6.85 -0.53
N GLY A 153 12.25 -8.08 -0.99
CA GLY A 153 12.34 -9.28 -0.18
C GLY A 153 11.27 -9.38 0.92
N GLN A 154 10.38 -8.42 1.03
CA GLN A 154 9.33 -8.38 2.03
C GLN A 154 8.18 -9.34 1.70
N GLN A 155 7.45 -9.79 2.73
CA GLN A 155 6.16 -10.44 2.49
C GLN A 155 5.09 -9.41 2.20
N VAL A 156 4.26 -9.70 1.21
CA VAL A 156 3.05 -8.94 0.91
C VAL A 156 1.83 -9.83 1.10
N VAL A 157 0.84 -9.34 1.83
CA VAL A 157 -0.49 -9.96 1.89
C VAL A 157 -1.47 -9.01 1.24
N PHE A 158 -1.96 -9.40 0.09
CA PHE A 158 -2.96 -8.63 -0.66
C PHE A 158 -4.35 -9.15 -0.32
N LEU A 159 -5.25 -8.24 0.05
CA LEU A 159 -6.67 -8.52 0.24
C LEU A 159 -7.49 -7.64 -0.69
N ARG A 160 -8.54 -8.23 -1.26
CA ARG A 160 -9.58 -7.47 -1.97
C ARG A 160 -10.94 -7.86 -1.41
N PHE A 161 -11.65 -6.86 -0.93
CA PHE A 161 -13.02 -6.96 -0.46
C PHE A 161 -13.95 -6.68 -1.62
N ASP A 162 -14.86 -7.61 -1.91
CA ASP A 162 -15.92 -7.45 -2.89
C ASP A 162 -17.27 -7.43 -2.17
N GLU A 163 -18.07 -6.39 -2.42
CA GLU A 163 -19.36 -6.08 -1.77
C GLU A 163 -19.27 -6.15 -0.23
N PRO A 164 -18.35 -5.37 0.39
CA PRO A 164 -18.17 -5.43 1.83
C PRO A 164 -19.38 -4.83 2.55
N THR A 165 -19.93 -5.56 3.53
CA THR A 165 -20.97 -5.04 4.40
C THR A 165 -20.44 -3.87 5.22
N GLN A 166 -21.25 -2.82 5.32
CA GLN A 166 -20.98 -1.65 6.17
C GLN A 166 -20.78 -2.08 7.62
N GLY A 167 -19.76 -1.53 8.28
CA GLY A 167 -19.48 -1.80 9.69
C GLY A 167 -18.00 -1.87 9.99
N ILE A 168 -17.66 -2.50 11.11
CA ILE A 168 -16.27 -2.65 11.54
C ILE A 168 -15.80 -4.06 11.17
N TRP A 169 -14.84 -4.13 10.28
CA TRP A 169 -14.08 -5.31 9.97
C TRP A 169 -12.80 -5.35 10.79
N SER A 170 -12.46 -6.49 11.35
CA SER A 170 -11.25 -6.65 12.13
C SER A 170 -10.30 -7.64 11.45
N LEU A 171 -9.07 -7.19 11.21
CA LEU A 171 -7.97 -8.02 10.72
C LEU A 171 -7.10 -8.38 11.91
N ARG A 172 -6.87 -9.68 12.14
CA ARG A 172 -5.93 -10.20 13.14
C ARG A 172 -4.66 -10.64 12.43
N ILE A 173 -3.56 -10.01 12.78
CA ILE A 173 -2.27 -10.26 12.17
C ILE A 173 -1.43 -11.07 13.16
N TYR A 174 -1.15 -12.33 12.80
CA TYR A 174 -0.39 -13.29 13.59
C TYR A 174 1.06 -13.36 13.10
N GLY A 175 2.03 -13.27 14.00
CA GLY A 175 3.42 -13.47 13.66
C GLY A 175 3.76 -14.96 13.54
N ASN A 176 4.22 -15.38 12.36
CA ASN A 176 4.78 -16.73 12.15
C ASN A 176 6.29 -16.73 12.36
N LEU A 177 6.95 -15.71 11.84
CA LEU A 177 8.33 -15.30 12.17
C LEU A 177 8.26 -13.80 12.41
N ALA A 178 8.58 -13.32 13.58
CA ALA A 178 8.43 -11.92 13.96
C ALA A 178 9.67 -11.45 14.72
N VAL A 179 10.69 -11.02 13.99
CA VAL A 179 11.95 -10.48 14.51
C VAL A 179 11.79 -8.98 14.76
N ASN A 180 11.40 -8.22 13.75
CA ASN A 180 11.13 -6.78 13.83
C ASN A 180 9.80 -6.49 14.51
N ARG A 181 8.85 -7.42 14.38
CA ARG A 181 7.50 -7.35 14.97
C ARG A 181 6.67 -6.18 14.49
N ARG A 182 7.02 -5.61 13.33
CA ARG A 182 6.36 -4.46 12.71
C ARG A 182 5.91 -4.78 11.30
N PHE A 183 4.77 -4.22 10.93
CA PHE A 183 4.20 -4.30 9.60
C PHE A 183 3.36 -3.06 9.31
N HIS A 184 3.16 -2.79 8.05
CA HIS A 184 2.33 -1.69 7.59
C HIS A 184 1.13 -2.23 6.81
N ILE A 185 -0.01 -1.56 6.90
CA ILE A 185 -1.17 -1.84 6.07
C ILE A 185 -1.63 -0.53 5.43
N TRP A 186 -1.80 -0.54 4.12
CA TRP A 186 -2.36 0.60 3.39
C TRP A 186 -3.67 0.24 2.72
N LEU A 187 -4.66 1.14 2.88
CA LEU A 187 -5.86 1.23 2.06
C LEU A 187 -5.56 2.05 0.80
N PRO A 188 -6.39 1.96 -0.25
CA PRO A 188 -6.25 2.80 -1.43
C PRO A 188 -6.28 4.27 -1.08
N MET A 189 -5.61 5.09 -1.88
CA MET A 189 -5.68 6.54 -1.71
C MET A 189 -7.04 7.09 -2.17
N THR A 190 -7.41 8.26 -1.67
CA THR A 190 -8.52 9.06 -2.19
C THR A 190 -8.27 9.44 -3.66
N PRO A 191 -9.21 9.27 -4.60
CA PRO A 191 -10.64 8.95 -4.44
C PRO A 191 -11.01 7.48 -4.71
N PHE A 192 -10.07 6.54 -4.66
CA PHE A 192 -10.31 5.12 -4.99
C PHE A 192 -11.00 4.34 -3.87
N ILE A 193 -11.22 4.98 -2.73
CA ILE A 193 -11.96 4.45 -1.59
C ILE A 193 -12.84 5.56 -1.01
N SER A 194 -13.95 5.20 -0.38
CA SER A 194 -14.85 6.15 0.28
C SER A 194 -14.17 6.83 1.48
N ASP A 195 -14.40 8.12 1.69
CA ASP A 195 -13.96 8.86 2.89
C ASP A 195 -14.55 8.27 4.20
N GLN A 196 -15.54 7.40 4.10
CA GLN A 196 -16.14 6.69 5.26
C GLN A 196 -15.49 5.32 5.52
N THR A 197 -14.54 4.90 4.69
CA THR A 197 -13.80 3.64 4.84
C THR A 197 -12.36 3.95 5.23
N TYR A 198 -11.99 3.59 6.48
CA TYR A 198 -10.71 3.97 7.07
C TYR A 198 -10.34 3.11 8.27
N PHE A 199 -9.08 3.15 8.72
CA PHE A 199 -8.64 2.53 9.96
C PHE A 199 -9.12 3.29 11.19
N LEU A 200 -9.62 2.59 12.21
CA LEU A 200 -10.05 3.22 13.48
C LEU A 200 -8.85 3.76 14.28
N ARG A 201 -7.70 3.12 14.15
CA ARG A 201 -6.43 3.53 14.77
C ARG A 201 -5.37 3.72 13.69
N PRO A 202 -5.49 4.79 12.89
CA PRO A 202 -4.54 5.05 11.82
C PRO A 202 -3.22 5.57 12.37
N ASP A 203 -2.17 5.40 11.56
CA ASP A 203 -0.88 6.05 11.75
C ASP A 203 -0.70 7.09 10.62
N PRO A 204 -0.42 8.37 10.91
CA PRO A 204 -0.29 9.41 9.90
C PRO A 204 1.07 9.41 9.21
N ASP A 205 2.06 8.68 9.76
CA ASP A 205 3.40 8.59 9.20
C ASP A 205 3.44 7.57 8.05
N VAL A 206 4.50 7.61 7.25
CA VAL A 206 4.73 6.70 6.11
C VAL A 206 3.55 6.70 5.11
N THR A 207 3.03 7.90 4.81
CA THR A 207 1.91 8.12 3.88
C THR A 207 2.34 8.83 2.59
N LEU A 208 3.64 8.87 2.30
CA LEU A 208 4.16 9.33 1.01
C LEU A 208 3.68 8.39 -0.10
N SER A 209 3.35 8.94 -1.26
CA SER A 209 3.09 8.09 -2.43
C SER A 209 4.36 7.33 -2.84
N ASP A 210 4.18 6.15 -3.43
CA ASP A 210 5.31 5.27 -3.77
C ASP A 210 6.40 5.96 -4.62
N ALA A 211 6.02 6.72 -5.63
CA ALA A 211 6.96 7.49 -6.45
C ALA A 211 7.76 8.55 -5.66
N ALA A 212 7.19 9.06 -4.56
CA ALA A 212 7.85 10.04 -3.69
C ALA A 212 8.84 9.42 -2.70
N CYS A 213 8.90 8.09 -2.65
CA CYS A 213 9.87 7.34 -1.86
C CYS A 213 11.22 7.16 -2.57
N ALA A 214 11.36 7.60 -3.84
CA ALA A 214 12.64 7.62 -4.53
C ALA A 214 13.65 8.53 -3.78
N SER A 215 14.90 8.08 -3.71
CA SER A 215 15.94 8.74 -2.89
C SER A 215 16.52 9.97 -3.55
N GLU A 216 16.64 9.96 -4.90
CA GLU A 216 17.30 11.02 -5.69
C GLU A 216 16.30 11.98 -6.35
N GLY A 217 15.00 11.68 -6.29
CA GLY A 217 13.93 12.55 -6.77
C GLY A 217 13.67 13.72 -5.83
N ILE A 218 13.10 14.81 -6.37
CA ILE A 218 12.61 15.94 -5.56
C ILE A 218 11.16 15.67 -5.20
N SER A 219 10.88 15.45 -3.93
CA SER A 219 9.49 15.26 -3.44
C SER A 219 8.91 16.59 -2.96
N GLY A 220 7.79 17.01 -3.56
CA GLY A 220 7.10 18.25 -3.24
C GLY A 220 5.77 18.02 -2.50
N SER A 221 5.56 18.72 -1.37
CA SER A 221 4.28 18.74 -0.65
C SER A 221 3.59 20.09 -0.76
N GLY A 222 2.27 20.08 -0.89
CA GLY A 222 1.44 21.27 -0.74
C GLY A 222 1.10 21.50 0.73
N LEU A 223 1.37 22.70 1.26
CA LEU A 223 0.81 23.12 2.55
C LEU A 223 -0.67 23.50 2.35
N ARG A 224 -1.60 22.83 3.03
CA ARG A 224 -2.95 23.36 3.17
C ARG A 224 -2.88 24.61 4.07
N LYS A 225 -3.29 25.78 3.55
CA LYS A 225 -3.64 26.90 4.42
C LYS A 225 -4.97 26.53 5.11
N TYR A 226 -4.93 26.42 6.42
CA TYR A 226 -6.13 26.37 7.27
C TYR A 226 -6.75 27.77 7.33
#